data_e9083903c4f0221fba06c20ef2df859f
#
_entry.id   e9083903c4f0221fba06c20ef2df859f
#
_cell.length_a   1.000
_cell.length_b   1.000
_cell.length_c   1.000
_cell.angle_alpha   90.00
_cell.angle_beta   90.00
_cell.angle_gamma   90.00
#
_symmetry.space_group_name_H-M   'P 1'
#
loop_
_entity.id
_entity.type
_entity.pdbx_description
1 polymer ?
#
loop_
_entity_poly.entity_id
_entity_poly.type
_entity_poly.pdbx_seq_one_letter_code
_entity_poly.pdbx_strand_id
1 'polypeptide(L)'
;MNIAANFIATAQRLPDKAFLVAPDGASYTYSQVLSRARRFATVLASRSAGSGDRVILTFPTSVDYLCAYLGALFLDCTVLIVDHRSRPAHLEYVQGNCQVSLWVAPGERAEYGHIPGLVTVPPDLDRIPEMPMNRLCAGKNPLALIMYTSGATGVPKGVCLSHDNLQHTIRSITRWARIDESDRELTTLSLTHLFGLAHTHIYWTLGGTLFLEEGLKDIPRILEKISRERISSFPGTPGGFKIIVDQFADLFARHARGLKYIIVNSAPMAEEYIERVLELLPDTRFYMYYGLTEASRSCYICYNDHRDKLKTVGRPTPGAEVRVGLPSSPLVNETGEILIRGPHLTSGYWGMDSTPYFTDGWFRTGDLGTVDSDGFLTWEGRLKEQINIDGLKLTPMEVETVLMDHARVIDCAVVGAPDEMTGEAVVAFVVPSGEPDKRLEIDLRKYCKSRLEMYKIPKRILFVEEIPRTDTGKTKRMALKDRLLP
;
A
#
# COMPACT_ATOMS: atom_id res chain seq x y z
N MET A 1 17.49 1.78 15.97
CA MET A 1 17.75 0.31 16.17
C MET A 1 17.25 -0.45 14.97
N ASN A 2 18.04 -1.42 14.44
CA ASN A 2 17.64 -2.23 13.27
C ASN A 2 16.34 -3.00 13.57
N ILE A 3 15.34 -2.89 12.69
CA ILE A 3 14.03 -3.56 12.88
C ILE A 3 14.12 -5.09 12.88
N ALA A 4 15.13 -5.68 12.22
CA ALA A 4 15.34 -7.12 12.23
C ALA A 4 15.80 -7.65 13.61
N ALA A 5 16.33 -6.78 14.47
CA ALA A 5 16.63 -7.15 15.86
C ALA A 5 15.36 -7.55 16.64
N ASN A 6 14.20 -6.96 16.30
CA ASN A 6 12.92 -7.37 16.89
C ASN A 6 12.60 -8.82 16.53
N PHE A 7 12.82 -9.21 15.26
CA PHE A 7 12.62 -10.58 14.82
C PHE A 7 13.52 -11.56 15.56
N ILE A 8 14.82 -11.22 15.71
CA ILE A 8 15.78 -12.05 16.45
C ILE A 8 15.31 -12.25 17.90
N ALA A 9 14.91 -11.17 18.60
CA ALA A 9 14.42 -11.24 19.96
C ALA A 9 13.16 -12.11 20.08
N THR A 10 12.23 -12.00 19.13
CA THR A 10 11.01 -12.82 19.09
C THR A 10 11.32 -14.28 18.80
N ALA A 11 12.23 -14.57 17.86
CA ALA A 11 12.65 -15.94 17.54
C ALA A 11 13.37 -16.63 18.70
N GLN A 12 14.08 -15.88 19.52
CA GLN A 12 14.68 -16.41 20.76
C GLN A 12 13.64 -16.68 21.85
N ARG A 13 12.58 -15.85 21.92
CA ARG A 13 11.50 -15.98 22.91
C ARG A 13 10.48 -17.07 22.53
N LEU A 14 10.20 -17.24 21.25
CA LEU A 14 9.16 -18.12 20.70
C LEU A 14 9.71 -19.03 19.59
N PRO A 15 10.79 -19.81 19.82
CA PRO A 15 11.48 -20.51 18.74
C PRO A 15 10.61 -21.50 17.97
N ASP A 16 9.72 -22.21 18.67
CA ASP A 16 8.91 -23.30 18.11
C ASP A 16 7.54 -22.85 17.63
N LYS A 17 7.20 -21.56 17.83
CA LYS A 17 5.94 -21.01 17.36
C LYS A 17 5.95 -20.81 15.85
N ALA A 18 4.86 -21.17 15.18
CA ALA A 18 4.68 -20.90 13.76
C ALA A 18 4.68 -19.39 13.50
N PHE A 19 5.57 -18.94 12.61
CA PHE A 19 5.62 -17.56 12.14
C PHE A 19 4.98 -17.42 10.76
N LEU A 20 5.36 -18.27 9.81
CA LEU A 20 4.87 -18.20 8.42
C LEU A 20 4.16 -19.49 8.05
N VAL A 21 3.02 -19.35 7.37
CA VAL A 21 2.36 -20.46 6.68
C VAL A 21 2.26 -20.09 5.22
N ALA A 22 2.91 -20.88 4.37
CA ALA A 22 2.95 -20.67 2.93
C ALA A 22 1.59 -21.01 2.26
N PRO A 23 1.35 -20.61 0.99
CA PRO A 23 0.11 -20.91 0.27
C PRO A 23 -0.20 -22.41 0.14
N ASP A 24 0.84 -23.25 0.05
CA ASP A 24 0.73 -24.72 0.00
C ASP A 24 0.44 -25.38 1.37
N GLY A 25 0.41 -24.58 2.45
CA GLY A 25 0.18 -25.02 3.81
C GLY A 25 1.45 -25.38 4.59
N ALA A 26 2.63 -25.29 3.99
CA ALA A 26 3.89 -25.51 4.71
C ALA A 26 4.05 -24.44 5.80
N SER A 27 4.35 -24.90 7.02
CA SER A 27 4.50 -24.03 8.19
C SER A 27 5.94 -23.93 8.62
N TYR A 28 6.38 -22.72 8.93
CA TYR A 28 7.74 -22.41 9.35
C TYR A 28 7.73 -21.70 10.70
N THR A 29 8.47 -22.25 11.67
CA THR A 29 8.61 -21.64 12.99
C THR A 29 9.52 -20.42 12.96
N TYR A 30 9.50 -19.62 14.03
CA TYR A 30 10.43 -18.50 14.19
C TYR A 30 11.88 -18.94 14.11
N SER A 31 12.26 -20.06 14.72
CA SER A 31 13.62 -20.59 14.67
C SER A 31 14.02 -21.06 13.27
N GLN A 32 13.12 -21.69 12.54
CA GLN A 32 13.38 -22.14 11.17
C GLN A 32 13.60 -20.94 10.21
N VAL A 33 12.75 -19.89 10.35
CA VAL A 33 12.92 -18.66 9.55
C VAL A 33 14.21 -17.94 9.95
N LEU A 34 14.56 -17.88 11.22
CA LEU A 34 15.82 -17.29 11.70
C LEU A 34 17.03 -18.03 11.10
N SER A 35 17.04 -19.36 11.18
CA SER A 35 18.09 -20.21 10.61
C SER A 35 18.26 -19.94 9.10
N ARG A 36 17.16 -19.99 8.35
CA ARG A 36 17.18 -19.76 6.90
C ARG A 36 17.63 -18.33 6.53
N ALA A 37 17.17 -17.30 7.26
CA ALA A 37 17.60 -15.93 7.06
C ALA A 37 19.09 -15.72 7.37
N ARG A 38 19.64 -16.40 8.38
CA ARG A 38 21.08 -16.39 8.69
C ARG A 38 21.92 -17.04 7.59
N ARG A 39 21.41 -18.06 6.91
CA ARG A 39 22.04 -18.66 5.73
C ARG A 39 22.05 -17.70 4.55
N PHE A 40 20.92 -16.98 4.31
CA PHE A 40 20.90 -15.89 3.34
C PHE A 40 21.94 -14.82 3.67
N ALA A 41 22.06 -14.41 4.93
CA ALA A 41 23.09 -13.46 5.34
C ALA A 41 24.51 -13.97 5.01
N THR A 42 24.79 -15.27 5.19
CA THR A 42 26.08 -15.87 4.79
C THR A 42 26.29 -15.78 3.27
N VAL A 43 25.25 -16.11 2.47
CA VAL A 43 25.31 -15.98 0.99
C VAL A 43 25.61 -14.55 0.58
N LEU A 44 24.90 -13.58 1.12
CA LEU A 44 25.10 -12.17 0.80
C LEU A 44 26.48 -11.66 1.22
N ALA A 45 26.93 -12.01 2.41
CA ALA A 45 28.27 -11.65 2.92
C ALA A 45 29.40 -12.26 2.08
N SER A 46 29.21 -13.48 1.54
CA SER A 46 30.18 -14.11 0.62
C SER A 46 30.33 -13.35 -0.71
N ARG A 47 29.37 -12.50 -1.03
CA ARG A 47 29.37 -11.58 -2.18
C ARG A 47 29.70 -10.14 -1.76
N SER A 48 30.33 -9.98 -0.61
CA SER A 48 30.80 -8.71 -0.05
C SER A 48 29.69 -7.74 0.36
N ALA A 49 28.45 -8.20 0.58
CA ALA A 49 27.41 -7.37 1.16
C ALA A 49 27.68 -7.08 2.63
N GLY A 50 27.50 -5.84 3.05
CA GLY A 50 27.70 -5.38 4.40
C GLY A 50 26.94 -4.09 4.71
N SER A 51 27.25 -3.49 5.87
CA SER A 51 26.54 -2.31 6.36
C SER A 51 26.58 -1.14 5.38
N GLY A 52 25.39 -0.64 5.03
CA GLY A 52 25.21 0.48 4.10
C GLY A 52 25.16 0.07 2.62
N ASP A 53 25.44 -1.18 2.29
CA ASP A 53 25.26 -1.69 0.92
C ASP A 53 23.77 -1.76 0.56
N ARG A 54 23.49 -1.59 -0.73
CA ARG A 54 22.14 -1.61 -1.27
C ARG A 54 21.89 -2.92 -2.00
N VAL A 55 20.86 -3.63 -1.55
CA VAL A 55 20.50 -4.96 -2.06
C VAL A 55 19.09 -4.90 -2.66
N ILE A 56 18.94 -5.20 -3.96
CA ILE A 56 17.61 -5.36 -4.59
C ILE A 56 17.08 -6.77 -4.31
N LEU A 57 15.81 -6.86 -3.94
CA LEU A 57 15.05 -8.10 -3.88
C LEU A 57 13.93 -8.09 -4.92
N THR A 58 13.90 -9.14 -5.78
CA THR A 58 12.85 -9.34 -6.80
C THR A 58 12.25 -10.74 -6.65
N PHE A 59 11.34 -10.89 -5.71
CA PHE A 59 10.69 -12.14 -5.41
C PHE A 59 9.16 -12.03 -5.52
N PRO A 60 8.47 -13.11 -5.86
CA PRO A 60 7.06 -13.24 -5.48
C PRO A 60 6.94 -13.30 -3.94
N THR A 61 5.75 -13.03 -3.41
CA THR A 61 5.46 -13.22 -1.99
C THR A 61 5.74 -14.68 -1.61
N SER A 62 6.75 -14.90 -0.77
CA SER A 62 7.20 -16.25 -0.39
C SER A 62 8.00 -16.23 0.91
N VAL A 63 8.23 -17.41 1.48
CA VAL A 63 9.11 -17.59 2.64
C VAL A 63 10.55 -17.17 2.32
N ASP A 64 11.04 -17.53 1.14
CA ASP A 64 12.40 -17.16 0.71
C ASP A 64 12.58 -15.66 0.53
N TYR A 65 11.54 -14.97 0.04
CA TYR A 65 11.55 -13.51 0.02
C TYR A 65 11.80 -12.90 1.40
N LEU A 66 11.04 -13.36 2.42
CA LEU A 66 11.18 -12.84 3.79
C LEU A 66 12.51 -13.25 4.43
N CYS A 67 13.01 -14.44 4.14
CA CYS A 67 14.32 -14.89 4.62
C CYS A 67 15.46 -14.09 3.96
N ALA A 68 15.39 -13.80 2.67
CA ALA A 68 16.36 -12.95 1.98
C ALA A 68 16.31 -11.50 2.50
N TYR A 69 15.10 -10.98 2.74
CA TYR A 69 14.88 -9.66 3.31
C TYR A 69 15.50 -9.53 4.71
N LEU A 70 15.20 -10.47 5.61
CA LEU A 70 15.81 -10.54 6.94
C LEU A 70 17.33 -10.70 6.85
N GLY A 71 17.82 -11.57 5.96
CA GLY A 71 19.25 -11.81 5.76
C GLY A 71 20.02 -10.54 5.35
N ALA A 72 19.45 -9.72 4.48
CA ALA A 72 20.02 -8.43 4.11
C ALA A 72 20.00 -7.44 5.28
N LEU A 73 18.87 -7.36 6.01
CA LEU A 73 18.79 -6.50 7.20
C LEU A 73 19.72 -6.96 8.32
N PHE A 74 20.00 -8.26 8.48
CA PHE A 74 20.97 -8.78 9.46
C PHE A 74 22.38 -8.28 9.20
N LEU A 75 22.71 -7.98 7.95
CA LEU A 75 24.00 -7.39 7.55
C LEU A 75 23.98 -5.85 7.57
N ASP A 76 22.92 -5.23 8.06
CA ASP A 76 22.68 -3.78 8.01
C ASP A 76 22.71 -3.20 6.58
N CYS A 77 22.32 -4.00 5.59
CA CYS A 77 22.12 -3.52 4.23
C CYS A 77 20.84 -2.67 4.15
N THR A 78 20.82 -1.74 3.20
CA THR A 78 19.59 -1.07 2.76
C THR A 78 18.92 -1.92 1.69
N VAL A 79 17.67 -2.32 1.93
CA VAL A 79 16.95 -3.19 1.00
C VAL A 79 16.11 -2.37 0.04
N LEU A 80 16.22 -2.67 -1.25
CA LEU A 80 15.35 -2.17 -2.30
C LEU A 80 14.39 -3.27 -2.70
N ILE A 81 13.09 -3.01 -2.55
CA ILE A 81 12.06 -3.97 -2.90
C ILE A 81 11.45 -3.56 -4.23
N VAL A 82 11.56 -4.44 -5.22
CA VAL A 82 11.01 -4.23 -6.56
C VAL A 82 10.15 -5.44 -6.93
N ASP A 83 8.96 -5.16 -7.48
CA ASP A 83 8.07 -6.22 -7.93
C ASP A 83 8.77 -7.10 -8.97
N HIS A 84 8.71 -8.41 -8.77
CA HIS A 84 9.33 -9.39 -9.67
C HIS A 84 8.73 -9.38 -11.09
N ARG A 85 7.58 -8.73 -11.29
CA ARG A 85 6.92 -8.53 -12.59
C ARG A 85 7.34 -7.23 -13.25
N SER A 86 8.20 -6.43 -12.60
CA SER A 86 8.68 -5.16 -13.16
C SER A 86 9.42 -5.38 -14.47
N ARG A 87 9.26 -4.43 -15.38
CA ARG A 87 9.96 -4.47 -16.68
C ARG A 87 11.46 -4.28 -16.49
N PRO A 88 12.32 -4.90 -17.33
CA PRO A 88 13.76 -4.78 -17.23
C PRO A 88 14.25 -3.33 -17.15
N ALA A 89 13.73 -2.43 -17.97
CA ALA A 89 14.09 -1.01 -17.95
C ALA A 89 13.86 -0.33 -16.59
N HIS A 90 12.83 -0.74 -15.84
CA HIS A 90 12.61 -0.22 -14.48
C HIS A 90 13.68 -0.73 -13.51
N LEU A 91 14.04 -1.99 -13.63
CA LEU A 91 15.08 -2.61 -12.81
C LEU A 91 16.45 -2.00 -13.07
N GLU A 92 16.80 -1.79 -14.33
CA GLU A 92 18.03 -1.10 -14.74
C GLU A 92 18.09 0.33 -14.21
N TYR A 93 16.97 1.06 -14.29
CA TYR A 93 16.86 2.39 -13.69
C TYR A 93 17.13 2.38 -12.20
N VAL A 94 16.46 1.48 -11.45
CA VAL A 94 16.62 1.37 -9.98
C VAL A 94 18.06 1.01 -9.64
N GLN A 95 18.64 0.03 -10.35
CA GLN A 95 20.02 -0.40 -10.14
C GLN A 95 21.02 0.75 -10.34
N GLY A 96 20.90 1.48 -11.45
CA GLY A 96 21.77 2.61 -11.77
C GLY A 96 21.58 3.79 -10.80
N ASN A 97 20.34 4.13 -10.48
CA ASN A 97 20.03 5.24 -9.59
C ASN A 97 20.53 5.01 -8.16
N CYS A 98 20.38 3.81 -7.60
CA CYS A 98 20.82 3.47 -6.25
C CYS A 98 22.25 2.91 -6.17
N GLN A 99 22.96 2.72 -7.28
CA GLN A 99 24.28 2.07 -7.28
C GLN A 99 24.25 0.76 -6.47
N VAL A 100 23.35 -0.14 -6.86
CA VAL A 100 23.07 -1.36 -6.11
C VAL A 100 24.28 -2.30 -6.12
N SER A 101 24.63 -2.84 -4.95
CA SER A 101 25.75 -3.76 -4.78
C SER A 101 25.40 -5.19 -5.21
N LEU A 102 24.20 -5.64 -4.85
CA LEU A 102 23.71 -6.98 -5.15
C LEU A 102 22.25 -6.98 -5.55
N TRP A 103 21.91 -7.93 -6.40
CA TRP A 103 20.54 -8.23 -6.75
C TRP A 103 20.21 -9.69 -6.41
N VAL A 104 19.12 -9.93 -5.67
CA VAL A 104 18.72 -11.27 -5.23
C VAL A 104 17.37 -11.64 -5.86
N ALA A 105 17.30 -12.82 -6.48
CA ALA A 105 16.12 -13.35 -7.12
C ALA A 105 15.95 -14.85 -6.82
N PRO A 106 14.74 -15.42 -6.94
CA PRO A 106 14.49 -16.84 -6.59
C PRO A 106 15.18 -17.85 -7.52
N GLY A 107 15.55 -17.44 -8.72
CA GLY A 107 16.19 -18.28 -9.72
C GLY A 107 16.70 -17.47 -10.91
N GLU A 108 17.43 -18.14 -11.79
CA GLU A 108 17.83 -17.54 -13.06
C GLU A 108 16.60 -17.27 -13.93
N ARG A 109 16.50 -16.03 -14.40
CA ARG A 109 15.59 -15.66 -15.48
C ARG A 109 16.43 -15.20 -16.65
N ALA A 110 16.14 -15.70 -17.83
CA ALA A 110 16.88 -15.35 -19.06
C ALA A 110 16.94 -13.84 -19.28
N GLU A 111 15.89 -13.12 -18.88
CA GLU A 111 15.74 -11.66 -18.94
C GLU A 111 16.66 -10.90 -17.96
N TYR A 112 17.20 -11.57 -16.94
CA TYR A 112 18.05 -10.96 -15.91
C TYR A 112 19.53 -11.39 -16.01
N GLY A 113 19.88 -12.34 -16.87
CA GLY A 113 21.22 -12.90 -16.98
C GLY A 113 22.34 -11.93 -17.33
N HIS A 114 21.98 -10.71 -17.81
CA HIS A 114 22.94 -9.65 -18.14
C HIS A 114 23.13 -8.64 -16.98
N ILE A 115 22.42 -8.79 -15.85
CA ILE A 115 22.48 -7.82 -14.76
C ILE A 115 23.63 -8.13 -13.81
N PRO A 116 24.59 -7.20 -13.65
CA PRO A 116 25.71 -7.40 -12.73
C PRO A 116 25.25 -7.59 -11.29
N GLY A 117 25.91 -8.50 -10.57
CA GLY A 117 25.63 -8.73 -9.14
C GLY A 117 24.39 -9.58 -8.83
N LEU A 118 23.83 -10.28 -9.83
CA LEU A 118 22.73 -11.23 -9.61
C LEU A 118 23.17 -12.38 -8.70
N VAL A 119 22.43 -12.60 -7.64
CA VAL A 119 22.53 -13.72 -6.71
C VAL A 119 21.22 -14.49 -6.73
N THR A 120 21.28 -15.76 -7.15
CA THR A 120 20.11 -16.63 -7.06
C THR A 120 20.08 -17.36 -5.73
N VAL A 121 18.90 -17.79 -5.30
CA VAL A 121 18.76 -18.63 -4.11
C VAL A 121 19.50 -19.96 -4.38
N PRO A 122 20.55 -20.30 -3.60
CA PRO A 122 21.24 -21.55 -3.80
C PRO A 122 20.30 -22.75 -3.57
N PRO A 123 20.31 -23.76 -4.45
CA PRO A 123 19.46 -24.95 -4.28
C PRO A 123 19.83 -25.76 -3.02
N ASP A 124 21.03 -25.58 -2.52
CA ASP A 124 21.56 -26.22 -1.31
C ASP A 124 21.65 -25.24 -0.11
N LEU A 125 20.78 -24.18 -0.09
CA LEU A 125 20.77 -23.16 0.97
C LEU A 125 20.79 -23.78 2.38
N ASP A 126 20.13 -24.93 2.57
CA ASP A 126 20.07 -25.62 3.86
C ASP A 126 21.41 -26.23 4.31
N ARG A 127 22.39 -26.35 3.42
CA ARG A 127 23.76 -26.79 3.72
C ARG A 127 24.73 -25.65 3.99
N ILE A 128 24.31 -24.40 3.70
CA ILE A 128 25.14 -23.22 3.92
C ILE A 128 25.22 -22.93 5.44
N PRO A 129 26.41 -22.65 5.98
CA PRO A 129 26.56 -22.29 7.39
C PRO A 129 25.75 -21.04 7.75
N GLU A 130 25.14 -21.06 8.92
CA GLU A 130 24.42 -19.91 9.44
C GLU A 130 25.38 -18.79 9.86
N MET A 131 25.07 -17.55 9.53
CA MET A 131 25.78 -16.38 10.04
C MET A 131 25.77 -16.38 11.58
N PRO A 132 26.92 -16.22 12.26
CA PRO A 132 26.98 -16.15 13.71
C PRO A 132 26.10 -15.03 14.28
N MET A 133 25.41 -15.30 15.40
CA MET A 133 24.47 -14.36 16.02
C MET A 133 25.10 -12.99 16.39
N ASN A 134 26.34 -12.99 16.85
CA ASN A 134 27.08 -11.78 17.22
C ASN A 134 27.47 -10.89 16.03
N ARG A 135 27.25 -11.36 14.80
CA ARG A 135 27.49 -10.61 13.57
C ARG A 135 26.22 -9.99 13.00
N LEU A 136 25.05 -10.34 13.55
CA LEU A 136 23.76 -9.84 13.06
C LEU A 136 23.48 -8.45 13.62
N CYS A 137 22.99 -7.54 12.77
CA CYS A 137 22.63 -6.17 13.15
C CYS A 137 23.74 -5.43 13.91
N ALA A 138 25.00 -5.71 13.57
CA ALA A 138 26.17 -5.16 14.26
C ALA A 138 26.58 -3.79 13.73
N GLY A 139 26.07 -3.40 12.59
CA GLY A 139 26.32 -2.11 11.94
C GLY A 139 25.44 -0.99 12.48
N LYS A 140 25.62 0.20 11.89
CA LYS A 140 24.91 1.42 12.28
C LYS A 140 24.19 2.10 11.09
N ASN A 141 23.83 1.34 10.05
CA ASN A 141 23.10 1.92 8.93
C ASN A 141 21.70 2.35 9.40
N PRO A 142 21.36 3.65 9.34
CA PRO A 142 20.03 4.11 9.73
C PRO A 142 18.94 3.76 8.70
N LEU A 143 19.33 3.57 7.42
CA LEU A 143 18.41 3.36 6.32
C LEU A 143 18.08 1.87 6.16
N ALA A 144 16.81 1.52 6.32
CA ALA A 144 16.33 0.16 6.20
C ALA A 144 15.90 -0.18 4.77
N LEU A 145 15.12 0.71 4.16
CA LEU A 145 14.46 0.49 2.88
C LEU A 145 14.60 1.69 1.95
N ILE A 146 14.67 1.41 0.65
CA ILE A 146 14.35 2.37 -0.40
C ILE A 146 13.22 1.74 -1.22
N MET A 147 12.07 2.42 -1.28
CA MET A 147 10.92 1.96 -2.03
C MET A 147 10.61 2.89 -3.19
N TYR A 148 10.62 2.37 -4.41
CA TYR A 148 10.32 3.17 -5.59
C TYR A 148 8.82 3.35 -5.77
N THR A 149 8.41 4.61 -5.91
CA THR A 149 7.03 5.00 -6.24
C THR A 149 6.99 5.60 -7.64
N SER A 150 5.91 5.33 -8.38
CA SER A 150 5.66 6.00 -9.65
C SER A 150 5.37 7.47 -9.37
N GLY A 151 6.40 8.31 -9.47
CA GLY A 151 6.27 9.75 -9.27
C GLY A 151 5.26 10.38 -10.24
N ALA A 152 4.72 11.53 -9.83
CA ALA A 152 3.82 12.35 -10.65
C ALA A 152 4.43 12.80 -11.98
N THR A 153 5.75 12.84 -12.03
CA THR A 153 6.57 13.28 -13.19
C THR A 153 6.90 12.13 -14.14
N GLY A 154 6.41 10.92 -13.91
CA GLY A 154 6.73 9.73 -14.68
C GLY A 154 8.06 9.07 -14.31
N VAL A 155 8.98 9.79 -13.68
CA VAL A 155 10.25 9.21 -13.20
C VAL A 155 10.05 8.63 -11.80
N PRO A 156 10.35 7.33 -11.59
CA PRO A 156 10.23 6.71 -10.28
C PRO A 156 11.16 7.35 -9.25
N LYS A 157 10.67 7.53 -8.01
CA LYS A 157 11.42 8.12 -6.90
C LYS A 157 11.64 7.08 -5.82
N GLY A 158 12.87 6.96 -5.34
CA GLY A 158 13.24 6.06 -4.25
C GLY A 158 12.98 6.70 -2.89
N VAL A 159 11.90 6.35 -2.22
CA VAL A 159 11.54 6.82 -0.87
C VAL A 159 12.45 6.17 0.16
N CYS A 160 13.18 6.98 0.93
CA CYS A 160 14.11 6.52 1.97
C CYS A 160 13.38 6.29 3.29
N LEU A 161 13.36 5.06 3.80
CA LEU A 161 12.72 4.71 5.07
C LEU A 161 13.77 4.20 6.06
N SER A 162 13.93 4.92 7.17
CA SER A 162 14.84 4.52 8.25
C SER A 162 14.24 3.40 9.10
N HIS A 163 15.10 2.70 9.84
CA HIS A 163 14.67 1.76 10.87
C HIS A 163 13.75 2.43 11.89
N ASP A 164 14.02 3.69 12.26
CA ASP A 164 13.22 4.42 13.26
C ASP A 164 11.83 4.79 12.71
N ASN A 165 11.71 5.14 11.42
CA ASN A 165 10.39 5.34 10.78
C ASN A 165 9.55 4.07 10.86
N LEU A 166 10.14 2.91 10.51
CA LEU A 166 9.46 1.62 10.55
C LEU A 166 9.11 1.19 11.98
N GLN A 167 10.02 1.41 12.95
CA GLN A 167 9.76 1.14 14.37
C GLN A 167 8.58 1.96 14.90
N HIS A 168 8.52 3.25 14.53
CA HIS A 168 7.39 4.09 14.91
C HIS A 168 6.07 3.56 14.34
N THR A 169 6.08 3.20 13.07
CA THR A 169 4.90 2.62 12.39
C THR A 169 4.42 1.34 13.06
N ILE A 170 5.34 0.41 13.40
CA ILE A 170 5.03 -0.82 14.12
C ILE A 170 4.32 -0.50 15.47
N ARG A 171 4.91 0.37 16.28
CA ARG A 171 4.35 0.74 17.59
C ARG A 171 2.97 1.39 17.46
N SER A 172 2.81 2.27 16.47
CA SER A 172 1.56 3.00 16.25
C SER A 172 0.42 2.03 15.93
N ILE A 173 0.58 1.19 14.89
CA ILE A 173 -0.48 0.28 14.46
C ILE A 173 -0.80 -0.79 15.53
N THR A 174 0.23 -1.33 16.17
CA THR A 174 0.06 -2.30 17.26
C THR A 174 -0.84 -1.72 18.35
N ARG A 175 -0.65 -0.44 18.68
CA ARG A 175 -1.41 0.23 19.75
C ARG A 175 -2.87 0.45 19.38
N TRP A 176 -3.16 1.04 18.21
CA TRP A 176 -4.54 1.39 17.86
C TRP A 176 -5.35 0.18 17.38
N ALA A 177 -4.76 -0.79 16.69
CA ALA A 177 -5.43 -2.03 16.29
C ALA A 177 -5.42 -3.11 17.38
N ARG A 178 -4.68 -2.88 18.50
CA ARG A 178 -4.55 -3.82 19.63
C ARG A 178 -4.07 -5.20 19.21
N ILE A 179 -3.03 -5.21 18.36
CA ILE A 179 -2.42 -6.43 17.84
C ILE A 179 -1.54 -7.05 18.93
N ASP A 180 -1.61 -8.36 19.10
CA ASP A 180 -0.79 -9.09 20.07
C ASP A 180 -0.23 -10.41 19.51
N GLU A 181 0.53 -11.14 20.32
CA GLU A 181 1.19 -12.37 19.88
C GLU A 181 0.24 -13.53 19.54
N SER A 182 -1.00 -13.48 20.01
CA SER A 182 -2.00 -14.51 19.69
C SER A 182 -2.61 -14.34 18.31
N ASP A 183 -2.42 -13.17 17.69
CA ASP A 183 -3.04 -12.84 16.41
C ASP A 183 -2.46 -13.67 15.26
N ARG A 184 -3.36 -14.05 14.36
CA ARG A 184 -3.12 -14.85 13.16
C ARG A 184 -3.67 -14.07 11.97
N GLU A 185 -2.81 -13.61 11.09
CA GLU A 185 -3.23 -12.82 9.92
C GLU A 185 -3.15 -13.65 8.65
N LEU A 186 -4.19 -13.60 7.84
CA LEU A 186 -4.15 -14.06 6.47
C LEU A 186 -3.98 -12.85 5.56
N THR A 187 -2.84 -12.74 4.89
CA THR A 187 -2.54 -11.64 3.98
C THR A 187 -2.56 -12.09 2.53
N THR A 188 -3.34 -11.38 1.72
CA THR A 188 -3.36 -11.47 0.25
C THR A 188 -2.60 -10.29 -0.38
N LEU A 189 -2.01 -9.42 0.46
CA LEU A 189 -1.30 -8.24 0.03
C LEU A 189 0.09 -8.59 -0.50
N SER A 190 0.51 -7.91 -1.56
CA SER A 190 1.88 -8.02 -2.03
C SER A 190 2.86 -7.45 -0.99
N LEU A 191 3.89 -8.23 -0.66
CA LEU A 191 4.97 -7.79 0.23
C LEU A 191 5.96 -6.83 -0.46
N THR A 192 5.78 -6.56 -1.75
CA THR A 192 6.56 -5.54 -2.47
C THR A 192 6.05 -4.11 -2.23
N HIS A 193 4.92 -3.99 -1.55
CA HIS A 193 4.35 -2.71 -1.12
C HIS A 193 4.41 -2.56 0.41
N LEU A 194 4.60 -1.34 0.86
CA LEU A 194 4.74 -1.05 2.30
C LEU A 194 3.50 -1.47 3.11
N PHE A 195 2.31 -1.52 2.50
CA PHE A 195 1.11 -2.01 3.18
C PHE A 195 1.30 -3.45 3.66
N GLY A 196 1.57 -4.39 2.77
CA GLY A 196 1.78 -5.81 3.14
C GLY A 196 3.06 -6.02 3.94
N LEU A 197 4.18 -5.39 3.53
CA LEU A 197 5.46 -5.55 4.20
C LEU A 197 5.41 -5.10 5.67
N ALA A 198 4.74 -3.99 5.97
CA ALA A 198 4.68 -3.49 7.34
C ALA A 198 3.82 -4.39 8.26
N HIS A 199 2.83 -5.11 7.73
CA HIS A 199 2.13 -6.16 8.48
C HIS A 199 3.11 -7.27 8.89
N THR A 200 4.01 -7.67 7.99
CA THR A 200 5.09 -8.62 8.32
C THR A 200 5.96 -8.11 9.47
N HIS A 201 6.34 -6.83 9.45
CA HIS A 201 7.13 -6.21 10.53
C HIS A 201 6.42 -6.25 11.88
N ILE A 202 5.09 -6.06 11.89
CA ILE A 202 4.28 -6.10 13.10
C ILE A 202 4.27 -7.53 13.67
N TYR A 203 3.92 -8.51 12.84
CA TYR A 203 3.76 -9.89 13.27
C TYR A 203 5.09 -10.50 13.73
N TRP A 204 6.20 -10.24 13.04
CA TRP A 204 7.50 -10.73 13.48
C TRP A 204 7.97 -10.08 14.80
N THR A 205 7.56 -8.82 15.06
CA THR A 205 7.92 -8.09 16.29
C THR A 205 7.13 -8.60 17.48
N LEU A 206 5.84 -8.86 17.30
CA LEU A 206 4.95 -9.25 18.38
C LEU A 206 4.98 -10.76 18.68
N GLY A 207 5.26 -11.58 17.70
CA GLY A 207 5.23 -13.02 17.83
C GLY A 207 3.96 -13.66 17.27
N GLY A 208 3.21 -12.98 16.42
CA GLY A 208 2.02 -13.51 15.74
C GLY A 208 2.36 -14.47 14.60
N THR A 209 1.34 -14.97 13.91
CA THR A 209 1.47 -15.90 12.77
C THR A 209 0.92 -15.27 11.50
N LEU A 210 1.67 -15.34 10.39
CA LEU A 210 1.26 -14.86 9.07
C LEU A 210 0.96 -16.03 8.13
N PHE A 211 -0.21 -16.00 7.53
CA PHE A 211 -0.61 -16.88 6.44
C PHE A 211 -0.48 -16.11 5.12
N LEU A 212 0.42 -16.56 4.26
CA LEU A 212 0.67 -15.92 2.98
C LEU A 212 -0.26 -16.49 1.90
N GLU A 213 -0.82 -15.62 1.07
CA GLU A 213 -1.59 -15.98 -0.13
C GLU A 213 -1.15 -15.12 -1.33
N GLU A 214 -1.33 -15.64 -2.53
CA GLU A 214 -0.99 -14.92 -3.77
C GLU A 214 -2.16 -14.09 -4.30
N GLY A 215 -2.54 -13.03 -3.57
CA GLY A 215 -3.69 -12.19 -3.94
C GLY A 215 -5.03 -12.88 -3.70
N LEU A 216 -6.09 -12.34 -4.32
CA LEU A 216 -7.48 -12.83 -4.18
C LEU A 216 -7.90 -13.75 -5.34
N LYS A 217 -7.04 -14.68 -5.77
CA LYS A 217 -7.31 -15.56 -6.94
C LYS A 217 -8.45 -16.56 -6.71
N ASP A 218 -8.61 -17.05 -5.48
CA ASP A 218 -9.62 -18.03 -5.09
C ASP A 218 -10.28 -17.59 -3.78
N ILE A 219 -11.23 -16.67 -3.91
CA ILE A 219 -11.90 -16.05 -2.76
C ILE A 219 -12.62 -17.08 -1.89
N PRO A 220 -13.41 -18.04 -2.41
CA PRO A 220 -14.06 -19.06 -1.59
C PRO A 220 -13.06 -19.81 -0.70
N ARG A 221 -11.96 -20.33 -1.27
CA ARG A 221 -10.92 -21.04 -0.52
C ARG A 221 -10.27 -20.16 0.55
N ILE A 222 -10.03 -18.88 0.23
CA ILE A 222 -9.45 -17.91 1.16
C ILE A 222 -10.40 -17.68 2.35
N LEU A 223 -11.69 -17.48 2.08
CA LEU A 223 -12.70 -17.28 3.13
C LEU A 223 -12.85 -18.53 4.02
N GLU A 224 -12.90 -19.72 3.44
CA GLU A 224 -12.91 -20.98 4.20
C GLU A 224 -11.66 -21.14 5.09
N LYS A 225 -10.49 -20.73 4.59
CA LYS A 225 -9.23 -20.75 5.34
C LYS A 225 -9.29 -19.84 6.57
N ILE A 226 -10.00 -18.69 6.51
CA ILE A 226 -10.18 -17.79 7.65
C ILE A 226 -10.76 -18.56 8.86
N SER A 227 -11.86 -19.29 8.67
CA SER A 227 -12.49 -20.04 9.75
C SER A 227 -11.67 -21.28 10.16
N ARG A 228 -11.18 -22.05 9.19
CA ARG A 228 -10.40 -23.27 9.42
C ARG A 228 -9.13 -23.02 10.21
N GLU A 229 -8.39 -21.97 9.86
CA GLU A 229 -7.12 -21.61 10.49
C GLU A 229 -7.29 -20.65 11.68
N ARG A 230 -8.53 -20.33 12.08
CA ARG A 230 -8.83 -19.37 13.15
C ARG A 230 -8.08 -18.05 12.97
N ILE A 231 -8.18 -17.49 11.79
CA ILE A 231 -7.56 -16.21 11.44
C ILE A 231 -8.25 -15.10 12.25
N SER A 232 -7.47 -14.23 12.84
CA SER A 232 -7.97 -13.08 13.63
C SER A 232 -7.92 -11.77 12.86
N SER A 233 -7.12 -11.69 11.78
CA SER A 233 -6.94 -10.48 10.96
C SER A 233 -6.94 -10.79 9.48
N PHE A 234 -7.62 -9.93 8.72
CA PHE A 234 -7.65 -10.00 7.26
C PHE A 234 -7.51 -8.59 6.66
N PRO A 235 -6.27 -8.16 6.35
CA PRO A 235 -6.04 -6.88 5.70
C PRO A 235 -6.34 -6.98 4.20
N GLY A 236 -6.80 -5.88 3.59
CA GLY A 236 -7.08 -5.86 2.17
C GLY A 236 -7.27 -4.46 1.59
N THR A 237 -7.50 -4.41 0.29
CA THR A 237 -7.82 -3.17 -0.42
C THR A 237 -9.34 -2.97 -0.50
N PRO A 238 -9.84 -1.72 -0.62
CA PRO A 238 -11.26 -1.46 -0.85
C PRO A 238 -11.83 -2.23 -2.05
N GLY A 239 -11.08 -2.30 -3.16
CA GLY A 239 -11.49 -3.07 -4.33
C GLY A 239 -11.62 -4.58 -4.07
N GLY A 240 -10.74 -5.15 -3.25
CA GLY A 240 -10.84 -6.54 -2.83
C GLY A 240 -12.09 -6.80 -1.99
N PHE A 241 -12.38 -5.93 -1.03
CA PHE A 241 -13.59 -6.02 -0.20
C PHE A 241 -14.87 -5.78 -1.00
N LYS A 242 -14.84 -4.88 -2.01
CA LYS A 242 -15.96 -4.71 -2.94
C LYS A 242 -16.32 -6.04 -3.62
N ILE A 243 -15.34 -6.74 -4.19
CA ILE A 243 -15.55 -8.04 -4.83
C ILE A 243 -16.12 -9.07 -3.84
N ILE A 244 -15.56 -9.13 -2.62
CA ILE A 244 -16.02 -10.05 -1.57
C ILE A 244 -17.48 -9.76 -1.20
N VAL A 245 -17.83 -8.50 -0.97
CA VAL A 245 -19.19 -8.09 -0.58
C VAL A 245 -20.20 -8.29 -1.71
N ASP A 246 -19.83 -7.95 -2.95
CA ASP A 246 -20.75 -8.07 -4.10
C ASP A 246 -21.02 -9.52 -4.49
N GLN A 247 -20.01 -10.40 -4.41
CA GLN A 247 -20.10 -11.75 -4.99
C GLN A 247 -20.11 -12.87 -3.96
N PHE A 248 -19.59 -12.63 -2.75
CA PHE A 248 -19.36 -13.67 -1.74
C PHE A 248 -19.84 -13.29 -0.33
N ALA A 249 -20.81 -12.37 -0.22
CA ALA A 249 -21.30 -11.84 1.07
C ALA A 249 -21.66 -12.94 2.10
N ASP A 250 -22.41 -13.97 1.67
CA ASP A 250 -22.84 -15.06 2.56
C ASP A 250 -21.68 -15.93 3.03
N LEU A 251 -20.71 -16.21 2.15
CA LEU A 251 -19.48 -16.93 2.52
C LEU A 251 -18.64 -16.10 3.48
N PHE A 252 -18.50 -14.80 3.20
CA PHE A 252 -17.78 -13.88 4.06
C PHE A 252 -18.41 -13.79 5.43
N ALA A 253 -19.73 -13.57 5.53
CA ALA A 253 -20.44 -13.56 6.80
C ALA A 253 -20.32 -14.89 7.57
N ARG A 254 -20.27 -16.03 6.85
CA ARG A 254 -20.15 -17.35 7.47
C ARG A 254 -18.76 -17.63 8.05
N HIS A 255 -17.72 -17.33 7.26
CA HIS A 255 -16.36 -17.75 7.58
C HIS A 255 -15.53 -16.69 8.31
N ALA A 256 -15.88 -15.41 8.19
CA ALA A 256 -15.10 -14.31 8.76
C ALA A 256 -15.58 -13.83 10.15
N ARG A 257 -16.63 -14.43 10.74
CA ARG A 257 -17.16 -14.05 12.07
C ARG A 257 -16.14 -14.11 13.21
N GLY A 258 -15.08 -14.89 13.05
CA GLY A 258 -14.02 -15.02 14.05
C GLY A 258 -12.93 -13.96 13.92
N LEU A 259 -13.01 -13.08 12.93
CA LEU A 259 -12.05 -12.01 12.78
C LEU A 259 -12.16 -11.01 13.94
N LYS A 260 -11.04 -10.71 14.58
CA LYS A 260 -10.90 -9.65 15.56
C LYS A 260 -10.92 -8.28 14.90
N TYR A 261 -10.25 -8.16 13.74
CA TYR A 261 -10.22 -6.92 12.98
C TYR A 261 -9.92 -7.12 11.48
N ILE A 262 -10.37 -6.13 10.72
CA ILE A 262 -10.04 -5.92 9.31
C ILE A 262 -9.33 -4.57 9.20
N ILE A 263 -8.31 -4.49 8.36
CA ILE A 263 -7.59 -3.24 8.08
C ILE A 263 -7.59 -3.00 6.57
N VAL A 264 -8.07 -1.83 6.13
CA VAL A 264 -8.07 -1.44 4.73
C VAL A 264 -7.23 -0.18 4.48
N ASN A 265 -6.65 -0.10 3.28
CA ASN A 265 -5.88 1.05 2.81
C ASN A 265 -5.76 1.02 1.28
N SER A 266 -5.05 1.96 0.73
CA SER A 266 -4.63 2.14 -0.67
C SER A 266 -5.56 2.99 -1.52
N ALA A 267 -6.84 3.05 -1.23
CA ALA A 267 -7.83 3.87 -1.93
C ALA A 267 -8.99 4.22 -0.99
N PRO A 268 -9.81 5.21 -1.31
CA PRO A 268 -11.09 5.43 -0.64
C PRO A 268 -12.02 4.22 -0.78
N MET A 269 -12.85 3.99 0.23
CA MET A 269 -13.89 2.97 0.21
C MET A 269 -15.25 3.66 0.29
N ALA A 270 -16.18 3.33 -0.60
CA ALA A 270 -17.51 3.91 -0.59
C ALA A 270 -18.28 3.52 0.68
N GLU A 271 -19.09 4.45 1.21
CA GLU A 271 -19.81 4.27 2.48
C GLU A 271 -20.66 3.01 2.50
N GLU A 272 -21.36 2.72 1.41
CA GLU A 272 -22.20 1.52 1.26
C GLU A 272 -21.44 0.21 1.54
N TYR A 273 -20.17 0.10 1.08
CA TYR A 273 -19.35 -1.08 1.34
C TYR A 273 -18.83 -1.12 2.76
N ILE A 274 -18.54 0.04 3.37
CA ILE A 274 -18.18 0.13 4.80
C ILE A 274 -19.35 -0.35 5.64
N GLU A 275 -20.55 0.19 5.40
CA GLU A 275 -21.77 -0.20 6.10
C GLU A 275 -22.06 -1.69 5.93
N ARG A 276 -21.93 -2.20 4.70
CA ARG A 276 -22.19 -3.60 4.43
C ARG A 276 -21.22 -4.55 5.14
N VAL A 277 -19.93 -4.23 5.21
CA VAL A 277 -18.95 -5.01 6.01
C VAL A 277 -19.32 -4.98 7.48
N LEU A 278 -19.70 -3.82 8.01
CA LEU A 278 -20.10 -3.65 9.41
C LEU A 278 -21.40 -4.37 9.76
N GLU A 279 -22.32 -4.56 8.81
CA GLU A 279 -23.52 -5.38 8.96
C GLU A 279 -23.22 -6.87 8.94
N LEU A 280 -22.36 -7.31 7.98
CA LEU A 280 -21.99 -8.71 7.83
C LEU A 280 -21.16 -9.23 9.03
N LEU A 281 -20.34 -8.36 9.61
CA LEU A 281 -19.38 -8.67 10.66
C LEU A 281 -19.46 -7.66 11.83
N PRO A 282 -20.58 -7.61 12.58
CA PRO A 282 -20.82 -6.58 13.60
C PRO A 282 -19.82 -6.59 14.77
N ASP A 283 -19.24 -7.75 15.07
CA ASP A 283 -18.28 -7.92 16.16
C ASP A 283 -16.82 -7.70 15.72
N THR A 284 -16.57 -7.58 14.43
CA THR A 284 -15.23 -7.37 13.85
C THR A 284 -14.91 -5.88 13.81
N ARG A 285 -13.75 -5.50 14.34
CA ARG A 285 -13.26 -4.11 14.27
C ARG A 285 -12.84 -3.78 12.84
N PHE A 286 -13.44 -2.80 12.22
CA PHE A 286 -13.13 -2.40 10.85
C PHE A 286 -12.36 -1.09 10.82
N TYR A 287 -11.08 -1.18 10.48
CA TYR A 287 -10.16 -0.06 10.42
C TYR A 287 -9.87 0.36 8.98
N MET A 288 -9.82 1.67 8.78
CA MET A 288 -9.20 2.31 7.62
C MET A 288 -8.02 3.13 8.11
N TYR A 289 -6.95 3.22 7.31
CA TYR A 289 -5.91 4.21 7.55
C TYR A 289 -5.52 4.94 6.25
N TYR A 290 -5.09 6.17 6.41
CA TYR A 290 -4.50 6.99 5.35
C TYR A 290 -2.99 7.06 5.52
N GLY A 291 -2.28 6.98 4.40
CA GLY A 291 -0.84 7.15 4.35
C GLY A 291 -0.28 6.93 2.96
N LEU A 292 0.95 7.33 2.81
CA LEU A 292 1.78 7.23 1.62
C LEU A 292 2.99 6.34 1.91
N THR A 293 3.75 5.99 0.89
CA THR A 293 5.07 5.35 1.12
C THR A 293 5.97 6.27 1.94
N GLU A 294 5.92 7.57 1.67
CA GLU A 294 6.66 8.63 2.36
C GLU A 294 6.19 8.86 3.80
N ALA A 295 4.93 8.57 4.11
CA ALA A 295 4.26 8.85 5.39
C ALA A 295 3.26 7.75 5.72
N SER A 296 3.76 6.58 6.08
CA SER A 296 2.90 5.40 6.28
C SER A 296 2.06 5.52 7.54
N ARG A 297 0.73 5.31 7.40
CA ARG A 297 -0.22 5.28 8.54
C ARG A 297 -0.32 6.59 9.31
N SER A 298 -0.49 7.69 8.57
CA SER A 298 -0.59 9.04 9.15
C SER A 298 -1.91 9.29 9.87
N CYS A 299 -3.03 8.79 9.35
CA CYS A 299 -4.33 8.82 10.03
C CYS A 299 -4.93 7.42 10.09
N TYR A 300 -5.83 7.20 11.04
CA TYR A 300 -6.65 5.99 11.10
C TYR A 300 -8.03 6.26 11.67
N ILE A 301 -8.98 5.39 11.35
CA ILE A 301 -10.32 5.34 11.93
C ILE A 301 -10.71 3.89 12.21
N CYS A 302 -11.49 3.68 13.26
CA CYS A 302 -12.28 2.48 13.46
C CYS A 302 -13.75 2.83 13.19
N TYR A 303 -14.31 2.33 12.12
CA TYR A 303 -15.67 2.67 11.72
C TYR A 303 -16.74 2.17 12.70
N ASN A 304 -16.47 1.13 13.48
CA ASN A 304 -17.38 0.69 14.54
C ASN A 304 -17.61 1.80 15.58
N ASP A 305 -16.60 2.62 15.86
CA ASP A 305 -16.65 3.68 16.87
C ASP A 305 -17.15 5.02 16.31
N HIS A 306 -17.16 5.18 14.98
CA HIS A 306 -17.40 6.45 14.29
C HIS A 306 -18.28 6.25 13.04
N ARG A 307 -19.52 5.79 13.27
CA ARG A 307 -20.50 5.53 12.20
C ARG A 307 -20.95 6.78 11.44
N ASP A 308 -20.79 7.94 12.06
CA ASP A 308 -21.09 9.27 11.49
C ASP A 308 -19.94 9.83 10.63
N LYS A 309 -18.81 9.12 10.53
CA LYS A 309 -17.58 9.60 9.88
C LYS A 309 -17.09 8.67 8.75
N LEU A 310 -17.99 7.96 8.08
CA LEU A 310 -17.63 6.93 7.09
C LEU A 310 -16.86 7.49 5.86
N LYS A 311 -17.07 8.77 5.53
CA LYS A 311 -16.34 9.47 4.44
C LYS A 311 -14.89 9.81 4.80
N THR A 312 -14.51 9.71 6.06
CA THR A 312 -13.20 10.13 6.52
C THR A 312 -12.20 8.99 6.54
N VAL A 313 -10.94 9.34 6.50
CA VAL A 313 -9.81 8.42 6.72
C VAL A 313 -9.25 8.53 8.14
N GLY A 314 -9.99 9.19 9.03
CA GLY A 314 -9.76 9.25 10.45
C GLY A 314 -8.93 10.42 10.94
N ARG A 315 -8.37 10.24 12.14
CA ARG A 315 -7.55 11.22 12.87
C ARG A 315 -6.08 10.84 12.81
N PRO A 316 -5.15 11.79 13.07
CA PRO A 316 -3.73 11.49 13.15
C PRO A 316 -3.41 10.34 14.11
N THR A 317 -2.52 9.44 13.70
CA THR A 317 -2.03 8.36 14.57
C THR A 317 -1.18 8.94 15.70
N PRO A 318 -1.00 8.21 16.81
CA PRO A 318 -0.16 8.69 17.91
C PRO A 318 1.25 9.08 17.43
N GLY A 319 1.64 10.33 17.68
CA GLY A 319 2.92 10.93 17.28
C GLY A 319 2.96 11.50 15.86
N ALA A 320 1.88 11.35 15.06
CA ALA A 320 1.71 12.05 13.80
C ALA A 320 0.92 13.35 14.00
N GLU A 321 1.22 14.32 13.17
CA GLU A 321 0.43 15.55 13.03
C GLU A 321 -0.01 15.68 11.56
N VAL A 322 -1.26 16.06 11.35
CA VAL A 322 -1.83 16.30 10.02
C VAL A 322 -2.51 17.64 10.01
N ARG A 323 -2.28 18.43 8.97
CA ARG A 323 -2.92 19.72 8.72
C ARG A 323 -3.32 19.82 7.27
N VAL A 324 -4.25 20.74 6.98
CA VAL A 324 -4.66 21.09 5.62
C VAL A 324 -4.33 22.57 5.40
N GLY A 325 -3.83 22.91 4.21
CA GLY A 325 -3.49 24.29 3.84
C GLY A 325 -2.06 24.67 4.20
N LEU A 326 -1.86 25.79 4.88
CA LEU A 326 -0.53 26.27 5.29
C LEU A 326 -0.19 25.84 6.73
N PRO A 327 1.07 25.50 7.04
CA PRO A 327 1.47 25.13 8.40
C PRO A 327 1.14 26.21 9.45
N SER A 328 1.30 27.50 9.08
CA SER A 328 1.05 28.65 9.94
C SER A 328 -0.42 29.04 10.05
N SER A 329 -1.25 28.63 9.08
CA SER A 329 -2.68 28.93 9.01
C SER A 329 -3.44 27.72 8.48
N PRO A 330 -3.63 26.68 9.32
CA PRO A 330 -4.33 25.47 8.91
C PRO A 330 -5.80 25.77 8.65
N LEU A 331 -6.34 25.14 7.60
CA LEU A 331 -7.74 25.22 7.22
C LEU A 331 -8.55 24.20 8.03
N VAL A 332 -9.78 24.57 8.39
CA VAL A 332 -10.76 23.68 9.03
C VAL A 332 -12.07 23.78 8.25
N ASN A 333 -12.64 22.64 7.88
CA ASN A 333 -13.81 22.53 7.00
C ASN A 333 -13.62 23.17 5.61
N GLU A 334 -12.39 23.33 5.19
CA GLU A 334 -12.04 23.85 3.86
C GLU A 334 -11.00 22.95 3.22
N THR A 335 -11.09 22.80 1.89
CA THR A 335 -10.19 21.96 1.10
C THR A 335 -8.83 22.61 0.92
N GLY A 336 -7.77 21.85 1.13
CA GLY A 336 -6.39 22.28 0.86
C GLY A 336 -5.42 21.10 0.74
N GLU A 337 -4.14 21.40 0.53
CA GLU A 337 -3.10 20.37 0.51
C GLU A 337 -2.93 19.78 1.91
N ILE A 338 -2.91 18.44 1.97
CA ILE A 338 -2.64 17.69 3.21
C ILE A 338 -1.15 17.76 3.52
N LEU A 339 -0.82 18.22 4.71
CA LEU A 339 0.53 18.32 5.24
C LEU A 339 0.70 17.36 6.41
N ILE A 340 1.82 16.66 6.47
CA ILE A 340 2.09 15.65 7.50
C ILE A 340 3.41 15.95 8.19
N ARG A 341 3.45 15.77 9.51
CA ARG A 341 4.67 15.80 10.33
C ARG A 341 4.67 14.66 11.33
N GLY A 342 5.84 14.09 11.59
CA GLY A 342 5.99 13.05 12.61
C GLY A 342 7.14 12.09 12.35
N PRO A 343 7.45 11.22 13.31
CA PRO A 343 8.61 10.31 13.24
C PRO A 343 8.45 9.15 12.24
N HIS A 344 7.27 8.98 11.64
CA HIS A 344 7.01 7.99 10.59
C HIS A 344 7.34 8.50 9.18
N LEU A 345 7.66 9.79 9.06
CA LEU A 345 7.99 10.40 7.76
C LEU A 345 9.33 9.92 7.23
N THR A 346 9.38 9.75 5.91
CA THR A 346 10.63 9.60 5.17
C THR A 346 11.60 10.75 5.48
N SER A 347 12.90 10.46 5.38
CA SER A 347 13.92 11.51 5.37
C SER A 347 14.06 12.19 4.01
N GLY A 348 13.35 11.71 2.98
CA GLY A 348 13.37 12.23 1.62
C GLY A 348 13.50 11.15 0.57
N TYR A 349 13.95 11.56 -0.61
CA TYR A 349 14.12 10.70 -1.78
C TYR A 349 15.60 10.45 -2.07
N TRP A 350 15.94 9.22 -2.41
CA TRP A 350 17.30 8.82 -2.71
C TRP A 350 17.90 9.61 -3.89
N GLY A 351 19.07 10.23 -3.64
CA GLY A 351 19.80 10.96 -4.67
C GLY A 351 19.13 12.22 -5.21
N MET A 352 18.12 12.74 -4.50
CA MET A 352 17.37 13.93 -4.90
C MET A 352 17.34 14.99 -3.82
N ASP A 353 17.29 16.27 -4.22
CA ASP A 353 16.93 17.35 -3.31
C ASP A 353 15.47 17.16 -2.86
N SER A 354 15.28 16.95 -1.58
CA SER A 354 13.96 16.74 -0.98
C SER A 354 13.34 18.04 -0.44
N THR A 355 14.07 19.15 -0.46
CA THR A 355 13.59 20.47 0.03
C THR A 355 12.23 20.88 -0.56
N PRO A 356 11.96 20.70 -1.86
CA PRO A 356 10.67 21.09 -2.45
C PRO A 356 9.45 20.32 -1.92
N TYR A 357 9.68 19.17 -1.25
CA TYR A 357 8.62 18.33 -0.68
C TYR A 357 8.34 18.65 0.79
N PHE A 358 9.05 19.62 1.36
CA PHE A 358 8.86 20.04 2.75
C PHE A 358 8.64 21.55 2.83
N THR A 359 7.84 21.96 3.81
CA THR A 359 7.64 23.37 4.17
C THR A 359 7.56 23.46 5.69
N ASP A 360 8.44 24.24 6.31
CA ASP A 360 8.51 24.44 7.77
C ASP A 360 8.50 23.10 8.57
N GLY A 361 9.19 22.06 8.05
CA GLY A 361 9.26 20.73 8.66
C GLY A 361 8.01 19.85 8.41
N TRP A 362 7.06 20.30 7.60
CA TRP A 362 5.91 19.53 7.16
C TRP A 362 6.14 18.94 5.77
N PHE A 363 5.83 17.66 5.62
CA PHE A 363 5.85 16.99 4.34
C PHE A 363 4.60 17.36 3.54
N ARG A 364 4.81 17.80 2.31
CA ARG A 364 3.77 18.12 1.33
C ARG A 364 3.37 16.84 0.59
N THR A 365 2.18 16.35 0.86
CA THR A 365 1.74 15.06 0.31
C THR A 365 1.37 15.12 -1.17
N GLY A 366 1.01 16.31 -1.66
CA GLY A 366 0.37 16.49 -2.97
C GLY A 366 -1.05 15.89 -3.00
N ASP A 367 -1.59 15.48 -1.86
CA ASP A 367 -2.99 15.10 -1.69
C ASP A 367 -3.82 16.30 -1.24
N LEU A 368 -5.07 16.33 -1.64
CA LEU A 368 -6.08 17.29 -1.19
C LEU A 368 -7.01 16.63 -0.18
N GLY A 369 -7.47 17.42 0.77
CA GLY A 369 -8.45 16.97 1.73
C GLY A 369 -8.96 18.10 2.63
N THR A 370 -9.86 17.73 3.50
CA THR A 370 -10.49 18.62 4.50
C THR A 370 -10.34 17.98 5.88
N VAL A 371 -9.99 18.79 6.88
CA VAL A 371 -10.04 18.39 8.30
C VAL A 371 -11.24 19.05 8.94
N ASP A 372 -12.14 18.27 9.54
CA ASP A 372 -13.31 18.80 10.22
C ASP A 372 -12.98 19.34 11.63
N SER A 373 -13.96 19.97 12.29
CA SER A 373 -13.80 20.52 13.64
C SER A 373 -13.49 19.49 14.70
N ASP A 374 -13.77 18.20 14.44
CA ASP A 374 -13.45 17.08 15.32
C ASP A 374 -12.07 16.51 15.02
N GLY A 375 -11.36 17.01 14.00
CA GLY A 375 -10.02 16.58 13.59
C GLY A 375 -10.00 15.36 12.69
N PHE A 376 -11.12 14.96 12.06
CA PHE A 376 -11.16 13.89 11.07
C PHE A 376 -10.78 14.40 9.69
N LEU A 377 -9.89 13.68 9.04
CA LEU A 377 -9.43 13.97 7.68
C LEU A 377 -10.34 13.25 6.67
N THR A 378 -10.86 14.00 5.71
CA THR A 378 -11.45 13.49 4.47
C THR A 378 -10.44 13.68 3.35
N TRP A 379 -10.08 12.60 2.64
CA TRP A 379 -9.23 12.68 1.45
C TRP A 379 -10.10 12.95 0.22
N GLU A 380 -9.72 13.93 -0.62
CA GLU A 380 -10.53 14.41 -1.74
C GLU A 380 -9.86 14.27 -3.10
N GLY A 381 -8.59 13.84 -3.14
CA GLY A 381 -7.91 13.62 -4.40
C GLY A 381 -6.45 14.01 -4.41
N ARG A 382 -5.89 14.14 -5.63
CA ARG A 382 -4.52 14.56 -5.87
C ARG A 382 -4.46 15.98 -6.40
N LEU A 383 -3.61 16.81 -5.83
CA LEU A 383 -3.40 18.19 -6.26
C LEU A 383 -3.07 18.29 -7.77
N LYS A 384 -2.21 17.40 -8.26
CA LYS A 384 -1.79 17.34 -9.68
C LYS A 384 -2.83 16.74 -10.63
N GLU A 385 -3.86 16.08 -10.10
CA GLU A 385 -4.96 15.50 -10.88
C GLU A 385 -6.14 16.45 -10.96
N GLN A 386 -6.08 17.60 -10.27
CA GLN A 386 -7.10 18.64 -10.42
C GLN A 386 -7.24 19.02 -11.89
N ILE A 387 -8.48 19.18 -12.31
CA ILE A 387 -8.87 19.66 -13.63
C ILE A 387 -9.13 21.15 -13.48
N ASN A 388 -8.52 21.96 -14.35
CA ASN A 388 -8.66 23.43 -14.32
C ASN A 388 -9.48 23.88 -15.52
N ILE A 389 -10.71 24.30 -15.25
CA ILE A 389 -11.65 24.76 -16.27
C ILE A 389 -11.83 26.27 -16.12
N ASP A 390 -11.18 27.05 -16.98
CA ASP A 390 -11.25 28.51 -16.96
C ASP A 390 -10.97 29.13 -15.57
N GLY A 391 -9.94 28.59 -14.89
CA GLY A 391 -9.54 29.01 -13.54
C GLY A 391 -10.31 28.34 -12.39
N LEU A 392 -11.41 27.65 -12.67
CA LEU A 392 -12.15 26.85 -11.68
C LEU A 392 -11.54 25.48 -11.57
N LYS A 393 -11.21 25.06 -10.35
CA LYS A 393 -10.58 23.78 -10.08
C LYS A 393 -11.59 22.78 -9.53
N LEU A 394 -11.48 21.53 -10.00
CA LEU A 394 -12.21 20.39 -9.44
C LEU A 394 -11.30 19.16 -9.34
N THR A 395 -11.63 18.25 -8.46
CA THR A 395 -10.97 16.94 -8.41
C THR A 395 -11.75 15.93 -9.26
N PRO A 396 -11.09 15.00 -9.94
CA PRO A 396 -11.78 13.90 -10.64
C PRO A 396 -12.78 13.17 -9.75
N MET A 397 -12.47 12.99 -8.48
CA MET A 397 -13.28 12.25 -7.52
C MET A 397 -14.65 12.90 -7.28
N GLU A 398 -14.75 14.22 -7.32
CA GLU A 398 -16.05 14.91 -7.17
C GLU A 398 -17.07 14.45 -8.22
N VAL A 399 -16.59 14.26 -9.45
CA VAL A 399 -17.43 13.79 -10.56
C VAL A 399 -17.60 12.28 -10.54
N GLU A 400 -16.54 11.55 -10.20
CA GLU A 400 -16.56 10.08 -10.07
C GLU A 400 -17.56 9.64 -9.02
N THR A 401 -17.60 10.28 -7.86
CA THR A 401 -18.57 9.98 -6.80
C THR A 401 -20.01 10.10 -7.29
N VAL A 402 -20.33 11.17 -8.02
CA VAL A 402 -21.68 11.37 -8.55
C VAL A 402 -22.01 10.34 -9.63
N LEU A 403 -21.05 9.98 -10.50
CA LEU A 403 -21.29 8.98 -11.53
C LEU A 403 -21.46 7.57 -10.94
N MET A 404 -20.71 7.24 -9.90
CA MET A 404 -20.81 5.95 -9.21
C MET A 404 -22.15 5.73 -8.51
N ASP A 405 -22.81 6.79 -8.05
CA ASP A 405 -24.16 6.72 -7.47
C ASP A 405 -25.26 6.34 -8.50
N HIS A 406 -24.94 6.34 -9.78
CA HIS A 406 -25.93 6.05 -10.80
C HIS A 406 -26.05 4.53 -11.04
N ALA A 407 -27.25 3.97 -10.93
CA ALA A 407 -27.53 2.52 -11.00
C ALA A 407 -27.00 1.78 -12.26
N ARG A 408 -26.72 2.51 -13.35
CA ARG A 408 -26.14 1.95 -14.57
C ARG A 408 -24.63 2.14 -14.69
N VAL A 409 -23.93 2.51 -13.64
CA VAL A 409 -22.47 2.67 -13.61
C VAL A 409 -21.86 1.61 -12.68
N ILE A 410 -21.00 0.75 -13.22
CA ILE A 410 -20.26 -0.27 -12.46
C ILE A 410 -18.95 0.31 -11.94
N ASP A 411 -18.24 1.08 -12.79
CA ASP A 411 -16.97 1.73 -12.46
C ASP A 411 -16.81 2.98 -13.34
N CYS A 412 -16.05 3.95 -12.87
CA CYS A 412 -15.72 5.12 -13.68
C CYS A 412 -14.38 5.72 -13.30
N ALA A 413 -13.85 6.52 -14.21
CA ALA A 413 -12.69 7.37 -13.95
C ALA A 413 -12.83 8.67 -14.74
N VAL A 414 -12.41 9.78 -14.14
CA VAL A 414 -12.48 11.11 -14.71
C VAL A 414 -11.08 11.68 -14.91
N VAL A 415 -10.88 12.35 -16.03
CA VAL A 415 -9.63 13.05 -16.36
C VAL A 415 -9.92 14.42 -16.99
N GLY A 416 -8.98 15.36 -16.84
CA GLY A 416 -8.96 16.56 -17.64
C GLY A 416 -8.35 16.27 -19.01
N ALA A 417 -8.98 16.75 -20.07
CA ALA A 417 -8.48 16.73 -21.42
C ALA A 417 -8.28 18.16 -21.93
N PRO A 418 -7.30 18.43 -22.79
CA PRO A 418 -7.13 19.75 -23.40
C PRO A 418 -8.41 20.23 -24.09
N ASP A 419 -8.74 21.49 -23.89
CA ASP A 419 -9.90 22.16 -24.48
C ASP A 419 -9.54 23.59 -24.87
N GLU A 420 -9.80 23.95 -26.12
CA GLU A 420 -9.41 25.25 -26.68
C GLU A 420 -10.08 26.45 -26.01
N MET A 421 -11.28 26.28 -25.46
CA MET A 421 -12.03 27.37 -24.86
C MET A 421 -11.79 27.53 -23.36
N THR A 422 -11.61 26.43 -22.65
CA THR A 422 -11.57 26.40 -21.17
C THR A 422 -10.24 25.92 -20.61
N GLY A 423 -9.23 25.68 -21.47
CA GLY A 423 -7.94 25.09 -21.10
C GLY A 423 -8.04 23.59 -20.92
N GLU A 424 -8.91 23.13 -20.03
CA GLU A 424 -9.25 21.72 -19.87
C GLU A 424 -10.77 21.50 -19.89
N ALA A 425 -11.20 20.29 -20.21
CA ALA A 425 -12.57 19.82 -20.10
C ALA A 425 -12.63 18.52 -19.32
N VAL A 426 -13.72 18.30 -18.59
CA VAL A 426 -13.98 17.04 -17.87
C VAL A 426 -14.34 15.95 -18.90
N VAL A 427 -13.59 14.83 -18.86
CA VAL A 427 -13.87 13.62 -19.63
C VAL A 427 -14.06 12.45 -18.66
N ALA A 428 -15.20 11.80 -18.74
CA ALA A 428 -15.52 10.61 -17.94
C ALA A 428 -15.37 9.34 -18.78
N PHE A 429 -14.64 8.36 -18.26
CA PHE A 429 -14.64 6.98 -18.74
C PHE A 429 -15.57 6.19 -17.84
N VAL A 430 -16.52 5.47 -18.39
CA VAL A 430 -17.58 4.78 -17.65
C VAL A 430 -17.68 3.33 -18.08
N VAL A 431 -17.66 2.42 -17.12
CA VAL A 431 -18.02 1.00 -17.29
C VAL A 431 -19.52 0.87 -17.01
N PRO A 432 -20.36 0.66 -18.03
CA PRO A 432 -21.80 0.60 -17.84
C PRO A 432 -22.27 -0.76 -17.35
N SER A 433 -23.40 -0.78 -16.62
CA SER A 433 -24.17 -1.98 -16.35
C SER A 433 -25.06 -2.30 -17.56
N GLY A 434 -24.62 -3.21 -18.42
CA GLY A 434 -25.27 -3.58 -19.68
C GLY A 434 -24.80 -2.77 -20.88
N GLU A 435 -25.47 -2.97 -22.03
CA GLU A 435 -25.09 -2.34 -23.31
C GLU A 435 -25.20 -0.80 -23.23
N PRO A 436 -24.13 -0.07 -23.57
CA PRO A 436 -24.15 1.39 -23.62
C PRO A 436 -24.90 1.89 -24.85
N ASP A 437 -25.73 2.91 -24.65
CA ASP A 437 -26.43 3.60 -25.73
C ASP A 437 -26.35 5.14 -25.55
N LYS A 438 -26.75 5.88 -26.59
CA LYS A 438 -26.81 7.36 -26.53
C LYS A 438 -27.76 7.88 -25.43
N ARG A 439 -28.76 7.09 -25.04
CA ARG A 439 -29.70 7.48 -23.98
C ARG A 439 -29.00 7.47 -22.63
N LEU A 440 -28.15 6.46 -22.39
CA LEU A 440 -27.35 6.38 -21.16
C LEU A 440 -26.41 7.60 -21.03
N GLU A 441 -25.71 8.01 -22.11
CA GLU A 441 -24.86 9.21 -22.05
C GLU A 441 -25.65 10.46 -21.66
N ILE A 442 -26.82 10.65 -22.27
CA ILE A 442 -27.72 11.79 -21.97
C ILE A 442 -28.21 11.73 -20.52
N ASP A 443 -28.55 10.53 -20.05
CA ASP A 443 -29.03 10.31 -18.70
C ASP A 443 -27.97 10.59 -17.65
N LEU A 444 -26.76 10.08 -17.83
CA LEU A 444 -25.62 10.36 -16.97
C LEU A 444 -25.29 11.86 -16.91
N ARG A 445 -25.34 12.59 -18.05
CA ARG A 445 -25.14 14.04 -18.06
C ARG A 445 -26.23 14.79 -17.30
N LYS A 446 -27.50 14.37 -17.45
CA LYS A 446 -28.63 14.95 -16.67
C LYS A 446 -28.45 14.66 -15.18
N TYR A 447 -28.01 13.44 -14.83
CA TYR A 447 -27.74 13.04 -13.46
C TYR A 447 -26.65 13.90 -12.82
N CYS A 448 -25.54 14.11 -13.52
CA CYS A 448 -24.50 15.04 -13.10
C CYS A 448 -25.02 16.46 -12.96
N LYS A 449 -25.80 16.96 -13.94
CA LYS A 449 -26.34 18.32 -13.94
C LYS A 449 -27.24 18.62 -12.74
N SER A 450 -27.90 17.62 -12.19
CA SER A 450 -28.78 17.79 -11.03
C SER A 450 -28.00 17.78 -9.69
N ARG A 451 -26.69 17.50 -9.69
CA ARG A 451 -25.87 17.26 -8.49
C ARG A 451 -24.54 18.02 -8.47
N LEU A 452 -24.10 18.52 -9.62
CA LEU A 452 -22.81 19.19 -9.78
C LEU A 452 -23.02 20.56 -10.40
N GLU A 453 -22.10 21.47 -10.13
CA GLU A 453 -22.01 22.76 -10.81
C GLU A 453 -21.70 22.55 -12.30
N MET A 454 -22.16 23.49 -13.14
CA MET A 454 -22.11 23.38 -14.59
C MET A 454 -20.72 23.07 -15.16
N TYR A 455 -19.67 23.65 -14.59
CA TYR A 455 -18.29 23.45 -15.06
C TYR A 455 -17.75 22.05 -14.73
N LYS A 456 -18.30 21.35 -13.74
CA LYS A 456 -17.92 19.97 -13.36
C LYS A 456 -18.59 18.89 -14.21
N ILE A 457 -19.59 19.24 -15.02
CA ILE A 457 -20.33 18.26 -15.82
C ILE A 457 -19.43 17.73 -16.94
N PRO A 458 -19.30 16.38 -17.11
CA PRO A 458 -18.48 15.82 -18.17
C PRO A 458 -18.88 16.33 -19.57
N LYS A 459 -17.93 16.93 -20.28
CA LYS A 459 -18.10 17.37 -21.68
C LYS A 459 -18.16 16.16 -22.62
N ARG A 460 -17.45 15.06 -22.24
CA ARG A 460 -17.45 13.78 -22.95
C ARG A 460 -17.62 12.65 -21.95
N ILE A 461 -18.45 11.64 -22.32
CA ILE A 461 -18.56 10.38 -21.61
C ILE A 461 -18.19 9.28 -22.61
N LEU A 462 -17.17 8.50 -22.28
CA LEU A 462 -16.64 7.41 -23.09
C LEU A 462 -16.91 6.09 -22.37
N PHE A 463 -17.65 5.19 -23.02
CA PHE A 463 -17.90 3.87 -22.47
C PHE A 463 -16.71 2.96 -22.73
N VAL A 464 -16.29 2.23 -21.70
CA VAL A 464 -15.14 1.31 -21.72
C VAL A 464 -15.51 0.01 -21.03
N GLU A 465 -14.81 -1.06 -21.37
CA GLU A 465 -15.03 -2.37 -20.73
C GLU A 465 -14.46 -2.41 -19.32
N GLU A 466 -13.32 -1.71 -19.08
CA GLU A 466 -12.67 -1.64 -17.78
C GLU A 466 -11.92 -0.32 -17.57
N ILE A 467 -11.77 0.07 -16.30
CA ILE A 467 -10.89 1.17 -15.89
C ILE A 467 -9.49 0.61 -15.57
N PRO A 468 -8.43 1.07 -16.25
CA PRO A 468 -7.08 0.60 -15.99
C PRO A 468 -6.62 0.99 -14.57
N ARG A 469 -6.18 -0.01 -13.79
CA ARG A 469 -5.74 0.17 -12.41
C ARG A 469 -4.34 -0.40 -12.19
N THR A 470 -3.67 0.10 -11.15
CA THR A 470 -2.44 -0.50 -10.63
C THR A 470 -2.77 -1.78 -9.86
N ASP A 471 -1.75 -2.57 -9.52
CA ASP A 471 -1.90 -3.76 -8.67
C ASP A 471 -2.44 -3.43 -7.26
N THR A 472 -2.30 -2.17 -6.84
CA THR A 472 -2.86 -1.66 -5.59
C THR A 472 -4.27 -1.08 -5.74
N GLY A 473 -4.90 -1.20 -6.92
CA GLY A 473 -6.25 -0.72 -7.21
C GLY A 473 -6.36 0.76 -7.60
N LYS A 474 -5.24 1.52 -7.68
CA LYS A 474 -5.27 2.94 -8.06
C LYS A 474 -5.51 3.11 -9.57
N THR A 475 -6.38 4.03 -9.96
CA THR A 475 -6.65 4.36 -11.37
C THR A 475 -5.40 4.87 -12.08
N LYS A 476 -5.07 4.28 -13.24
CA LYS A 476 -3.98 4.72 -14.12
C LYS A 476 -4.47 5.85 -15.03
N ARG A 477 -4.68 7.07 -14.48
CA ARG A 477 -5.26 8.21 -15.21
C ARG A 477 -4.43 8.64 -16.45
N MET A 478 -3.10 8.50 -16.41
CA MET A 478 -2.28 8.79 -17.58
C MET A 478 -2.63 7.88 -18.77
N ALA A 479 -2.82 6.58 -18.54
CA ALA A 479 -3.23 5.65 -19.59
C ALA A 479 -4.62 5.97 -20.17
N LEU A 480 -5.49 6.63 -19.39
CA LEU A 480 -6.78 7.14 -19.89
C LEU A 480 -6.58 8.45 -20.68
N LYS A 481 -5.71 9.35 -20.23
CA LYS A 481 -5.37 10.57 -20.98
C LYS A 481 -4.73 10.22 -22.34
N ASP A 482 -3.85 9.22 -22.38
CA ASP A 482 -3.20 8.75 -23.62
C ASP A 482 -4.22 8.27 -24.66
N ARG A 483 -5.39 7.72 -24.23
CA ARG A 483 -6.49 7.35 -25.14
C ARG A 483 -7.24 8.55 -25.74
N LEU A 484 -7.01 9.75 -25.23
CA LEU A 484 -7.66 10.99 -25.71
C LEU A 484 -6.77 11.75 -26.70
N LEU A 485 -5.51 11.35 -26.81
CA LEU A 485 -4.59 11.90 -27.80
C LEU A 485 -4.95 11.38 -29.20
N PRO A 486 -4.82 12.20 -30.26
CA PRO A 486 -5.17 11.81 -31.62
C PRO A 486 -4.27 10.70 -32.18
#